data_6904233b2eb1bf8f444210de687cd7bb
#
_entry.id   6904233b2eb1bf8f444210de687cd7bb
#
_cell.length_a   1.000
_cell.length_b   1.000
_cell.length_c   1.000
_cell.angle_alpha   90.00
_cell.angle_beta   90.00
_cell.angle_gamma   90.00
#
_symmetry.space_group_name_H-M   'P 1'
#
loop_
_entity.id
_entity.type
_entity.pdbx_description
1 polymer ?
#
loop_
_entity_poly.entity_id
_entity_poly.type
_entity_poly.pdbx_seq_one_letter_code
_entity_poly.pdbx_strand_id
1 'polypeptide(L)'
;MYKRQIIISPDLAFRAEATTGEGSIWHPDRNTLFWVDIEGKTLYEYIPDLQNCRSWQFDRMVSTVVPETDSTVVVALQNEIIRVNLTDGNTTSIASIPDNNGKIRCNDGKCDPSGRLWIGTMGFGAPKGAASLYCVWADGTVETKLTKVTISNGIVWSANKKYMYYNDTPTRKIIRFRYDDSSGDILYDGVAVNIPEGTGSPDGMTIDCNDNLWVAQWGGGGVYCYNPYTGDLLTKIVVPAPHVASCAFGGDKLDTLYITTARAGLSEEQLEEYPLSGSVFCCKPGAKGVPANCFH
;
A
#
# COMPACT_ATOMS: atom_id res chain seq x y z
N MET A 1 -7.40 -26.73 -20.43
CA MET A 1 -5.93 -26.63 -20.34
C MET A 1 -5.60 -25.83 -19.10
N TYR A 2 -5.14 -26.44 -18.02
CA TYR A 2 -4.67 -25.71 -16.82
C TYR A 2 -3.38 -24.97 -17.23
N LYS A 3 -3.42 -23.62 -17.33
CA LYS A 3 -2.19 -22.83 -17.45
C LYS A 3 -1.37 -23.11 -16.19
N ARG A 4 -0.14 -23.61 -16.34
CA ARG A 4 0.81 -23.73 -15.22
C ARG A 4 0.93 -22.33 -14.61
N GLN A 5 0.50 -22.19 -13.34
CA GLN A 5 0.81 -20.99 -12.57
C GLN A 5 2.32 -20.94 -12.40
N ILE A 6 2.92 -19.84 -12.81
CA ILE A 6 4.34 -19.57 -12.57
C ILE A 6 4.44 -19.18 -11.08
N ILE A 7 5.13 -19.99 -10.29
CA ILE A 7 5.46 -19.64 -8.90
C ILE A 7 6.82 -18.96 -8.93
N ILE A 8 6.87 -17.73 -8.43
CA ILE A 8 8.08 -16.92 -8.33
C ILE A 8 8.40 -16.79 -6.84
N SER A 9 9.64 -17.07 -6.47
CA SER A 9 10.16 -16.80 -5.12
C SER A 9 10.97 -15.51 -5.18
N PRO A 10 10.67 -14.51 -4.34
CA PRO A 10 11.43 -13.27 -4.31
C PRO A 10 12.71 -13.41 -3.50
N ASP A 11 13.69 -12.56 -3.81
CA ASP A 11 14.91 -12.38 -3.04
C ASP A 11 14.70 -11.42 -1.88
N LEU A 12 15.52 -11.52 -0.83
CA LEU A 12 15.55 -10.55 0.26
C LEU A 12 16.21 -9.25 -0.25
N ALA A 13 15.46 -8.14 -0.25
CA ALA A 13 15.98 -6.82 -0.60
C ALA A 13 16.56 -6.10 0.63
N PHE A 14 15.84 -6.11 1.75
CA PHE A 14 16.29 -5.47 2.98
C PHE A 14 15.66 -6.12 4.22
N ARG A 15 16.48 -6.40 5.24
CA ARG A 15 16.04 -6.95 6.52
C ARG A 15 15.68 -5.81 7.48
N ALA A 16 14.39 -5.48 7.57
CA ALA A 16 13.90 -4.38 8.41
C ALA A 16 13.42 -4.85 9.79
N GLU A 17 12.94 -6.08 9.90
CA GLU A 17 12.28 -6.64 11.09
C GLU A 17 11.09 -5.79 11.56
N ALA A 18 10.40 -5.16 10.61
CA ALA A 18 9.29 -4.27 10.87
C ALA A 18 8.14 -5.01 11.58
N THR A 19 7.55 -4.37 12.57
CA THR A 19 6.35 -4.87 13.23
C THR A 19 5.22 -4.96 12.22
N THR A 20 4.96 -3.86 11.48
CA THR A 20 4.01 -3.86 10.36
C THR A 20 4.60 -3.05 9.21
N GLY A 21 5.35 -3.73 8.33
CA GLY A 21 5.95 -3.13 7.13
C GLY A 21 4.89 -2.90 6.07
N GLU A 22 4.55 -1.63 5.79
CA GLU A 22 3.40 -1.20 5.00
C GLU A 22 3.71 -0.04 4.05
N GLY A 23 2.69 0.34 3.24
CA GLY A 23 2.70 1.56 2.46
C GLY A 23 3.85 1.66 1.45
N SER A 24 4.27 0.53 0.86
CA SER A 24 5.38 0.52 -0.09
C SER A 24 5.08 1.34 -1.34
N ILE A 25 6.01 2.21 -1.73
CA ILE A 25 5.91 3.02 -2.94
C ILE A 25 7.28 3.33 -3.52
N TRP A 26 7.41 3.32 -4.84
CA TRP A 26 8.61 3.73 -5.54
C TRP A 26 8.58 5.23 -5.83
N HIS A 27 9.60 5.94 -5.41
CA HIS A 27 9.75 7.37 -5.70
C HIS A 27 10.42 7.54 -7.08
N PRO A 28 9.69 8.07 -8.09
CA PRO A 28 10.17 8.06 -9.48
C PRO A 28 11.43 8.90 -9.68
N ASP A 29 11.52 10.10 -9.07
CA ASP A 29 12.63 11.02 -9.28
C ASP A 29 13.89 10.62 -8.49
N ARG A 30 13.72 9.89 -7.40
CA ARG A 30 14.82 9.45 -6.53
C ARG A 30 15.34 8.06 -6.87
N ASN A 31 14.58 7.26 -7.61
CA ASN A 31 14.84 5.85 -7.85
C ASN A 31 15.06 5.06 -6.55
N THR A 32 14.20 5.29 -5.55
CA THR A 32 14.26 4.64 -4.24
C THR A 32 12.90 4.11 -3.81
N LEU A 33 12.92 3.08 -2.97
CA LEU A 33 11.70 2.53 -2.36
C LEU A 33 11.48 3.18 -1.00
N PHE A 34 10.27 3.71 -0.80
CA PHE A 34 9.78 4.10 0.52
C PHE A 34 8.79 3.05 1.05
N TRP A 35 8.80 2.86 2.38
CA TRP A 35 7.76 2.13 3.12
C TRP A 35 7.74 2.60 4.58
N VAL A 36 6.79 2.12 5.35
CA VAL A 36 6.64 2.45 6.76
C VAL A 36 6.63 1.19 7.64
N ASP A 37 7.05 1.32 8.90
CA ASP A 37 6.67 0.42 9.99
C ASP A 37 5.65 1.14 10.86
N ILE A 38 4.39 0.72 10.80
CA ILE A 38 3.28 1.45 11.44
C ILE A 38 3.49 1.54 12.95
N GLU A 39 3.63 0.40 13.63
CA GLU A 39 3.84 0.34 15.08
C GLU A 39 5.26 0.72 15.47
N GLY A 40 6.25 0.45 14.62
CA GLY A 40 7.62 0.93 14.78
C GLY A 40 7.75 2.44 14.56
N LYS A 41 6.69 3.10 14.07
CA LYS A 41 6.60 4.56 13.88
C LYS A 41 7.72 5.11 13.01
N THR A 42 8.11 4.36 11.98
CA THR A 42 9.31 4.63 11.19
C THR A 42 8.97 4.69 9.71
N LEU A 43 9.41 5.76 9.06
CA LEU A 43 9.50 5.86 7.60
C LEU A 43 10.88 5.37 7.16
N TYR A 44 10.94 4.57 6.11
CA TYR A 44 12.18 4.06 5.51
C TYR A 44 12.31 4.50 4.06
N GLU A 45 13.55 4.73 3.63
CA GLU A 45 13.95 4.90 2.23
C GLU A 45 15.08 3.91 1.93
N TYR A 46 14.82 2.92 1.08
CA TYR A 46 15.82 2.00 0.57
C TYR A 46 16.35 2.45 -0.78
N ILE A 47 17.67 2.52 -0.90
CA ILE A 47 18.42 2.93 -2.09
C ILE A 47 19.06 1.67 -2.68
N PRO A 48 18.45 1.03 -3.70
CA PRO A 48 18.88 -0.29 -4.19
C PRO A 48 20.32 -0.30 -4.69
N ASP A 49 20.74 0.74 -5.43
CA ASP A 49 22.09 0.84 -6.01
C ASP A 49 23.19 0.89 -4.94
N LEU A 50 22.88 1.41 -3.77
CA LEU A 50 23.81 1.50 -2.64
C LEU A 50 23.60 0.38 -1.62
N GLN A 51 22.55 -0.43 -1.77
CA GLN A 51 22.11 -1.41 -0.77
C GLN A 51 22.00 -0.80 0.64
N ASN A 52 21.57 0.45 0.71
CA ASN A 52 21.51 1.24 1.93
C ASN A 52 20.06 1.66 2.23
N CYS A 53 19.77 1.86 3.52
CA CYS A 53 18.48 2.29 4.00
C CYS A 53 18.62 3.46 4.95
N ARG A 54 17.84 4.51 4.72
CA ARG A 54 17.69 5.65 5.62
C ARG A 54 16.35 5.54 6.32
N SER A 55 16.23 6.17 7.50
CA SER A 55 14.96 6.15 8.25
C SER A 55 14.73 7.46 9.01
N TRP A 56 13.44 7.74 9.24
CA TRP A 56 12.95 8.85 10.05
C TRP A 56 11.98 8.29 11.09
N GLN A 57 12.21 8.62 12.36
CA GLN A 57 11.41 8.17 13.49
C GLN A 57 10.38 9.23 13.85
N PHE A 58 9.14 8.81 14.14
CA PHE A 58 8.05 9.68 14.58
C PHE A 58 7.62 9.37 16.02
N ASP A 59 6.87 10.26 16.62
CA ASP A 59 6.30 10.10 17.99
C ASP A 59 5.02 9.24 18.00
N ARG A 60 4.38 9.09 16.84
CA ARG A 60 3.11 8.35 16.67
C ARG A 60 3.17 7.45 15.44
N MET A 61 2.17 6.58 15.28
CA MET A 61 2.08 5.65 14.15
C MET A 61 2.16 6.39 12.82
N VAL A 62 2.89 5.79 11.86
CA VAL A 62 3.00 6.23 10.47
C VAL A 62 2.49 5.13 9.56
N SER A 63 1.53 5.42 8.69
CA SER A 63 0.78 4.37 7.99
C SER A 63 0.95 4.37 6.47
N THR A 64 1.29 5.52 5.89
CA THR A 64 1.39 5.69 4.44
C THR A 64 2.42 6.76 4.11
N VAL A 65 3.09 6.60 2.99
CA VAL A 65 3.97 7.59 2.38
C VAL A 65 3.67 7.71 0.89
N VAL A 66 3.66 8.95 0.38
CA VAL A 66 3.55 9.22 -1.06
C VAL A 66 4.61 10.23 -1.50
N PRO A 67 5.12 10.13 -2.74
CA PRO A 67 6.06 11.10 -3.29
C PRO A 67 5.41 12.49 -3.41
N GLU A 68 6.21 13.53 -3.31
CA GLU A 68 5.80 14.91 -3.60
C GLU A 68 6.83 15.60 -4.51
N THR A 69 8.07 15.75 -4.05
CA THR A 69 9.19 16.27 -4.84
C THR A 69 10.43 15.38 -4.61
N ASP A 70 11.54 15.69 -5.27
CA ASP A 70 12.83 15.00 -5.04
C ASP A 70 13.37 15.14 -3.60
N SER A 71 12.90 16.15 -2.85
CA SER A 71 13.36 16.46 -1.49
C SER A 71 12.28 16.32 -0.41
N THR A 72 11.03 16.07 -0.79
CA THR A 72 9.90 15.96 0.13
C THR A 72 9.00 14.79 -0.19
N VAL A 73 8.44 14.19 0.87
CA VAL A 73 7.36 13.21 0.80
C VAL A 73 6.21 13.64 1.69
N VAL A 74 5.01 13.17 1.37
CA VAL A 74 3.84 13.33 2.23
C VAL A 74 3.59 12.03 2.96
N VAL A 75 3.36 12.12 4.27
CA VAL A 75 3.24 10.99 5.18
C VAL A 75 1.93 11.09 5.95
N ALA A 76 1.20 10.00 6.05
CA ALA A 76 0.05 9.89 6.93
C ALA A 76 0.49 9.34 8.30
N LEU A 77 0.41 10.18 9.31
CA LEU A 77 0.52 9.79 10.71
C LEU A 77 -0.83 9.23 11.22
N GLN A 78 -0.93 8.93 12.49
CA GLN A 78 -2.13 8.32 13.08
C GLN A 78 -3.43 9.04 12.67
N ASN A 79 -3.44 10.38 12.70
CA ASN A 79 -4.62 11.22 12.39
C ASN A 79 -4.26 12.56 11.73
N GLU A 80 -3.10 12.62 11.10
CA GLU A 80 -2.59 13.85 10.50
C GLU A 80 -1.79 13.53 9.22
N ILE A 81 -1.94 14.35 8.22
CA ILE A 81 -1.13 14.33 7.00
C ILE A 81 -0.07 15.41 7.13
N ILE A 82 1.18 15.03 6.96
CA ILE A 82 2.34 15.92 7.08
C ILE A 82 3.22 15.84 5.84
N ARG A 83 3.90 16.93 5.51
CA ARG A 83 5.06 16.94 4.62
C ARG A 83 6.31 16.71 5.43
N VAL A 84 7.19 15.86 4.93
CA VAL A 84 8.51 15.57 5.52
C VAL A 84 9.60 16.02 4.55
N ASN A 85 10.52 16.87 5.00
CA ASN A 85 11.73 17.19 4.26
C ASN A 85 12.76 16.08 4.49
N LEU A 86 13.17 15.42 3.42
CA LEU A 86 14.09 14.27 3.46
C LEU A 86 15.54 14.64 3.78
N THR A 87 15.89 15.94 3.72
CA THR A 87 17.25 16.42 3.99
C THR A 87 17.50 16.64 5.48
N ASP A 88 16.56 17.30 6.16
CA ASP A 88 16.71 17.70 7.57
C ASP A 88 15.68 17.07 8.51
N GLY A 89 14.72 16.30 7.97
CA GLY A 89 13.66 15.64 8.75
C GLY A 89 12.57 16.59 9.27
N ASN A 90 12.61 17.86 8.91
CA ASN A 90 11.58 18.82 9.32
C ASN A 90 10.22 18.46 8.74
N THR A 91 9.17 18.71 9.52
CA THR A 91 7.81 18.38 9.14
C THR A 91 6.90 19.61 9.12
N THR A 92 5.91 19.59 8.22
CA THR A 92 4.88 20.62 8.12
C THR A 92 3.51 19.95 8.02
N SER A 93 2.56 20.35 8.86
CA SER A 93 1.18 19.86 8.81
C SER A 93 0.48 20.29 7.53
N ILE A 94 -0.26 19.37 6.91
CA ILE A 94 -1.10 19.63 5.72
C ILE A 94 -2.58 19.56 6.13
N ALA A 95 -3.00 18.46 6.77
CA ALA A 95 -4.40 18.22 7.10
C ALA A 95 -4.55 17.33 8.33
N SER A 96 -5.67 17.46 9.03
CA SER A 96 -6.08 16.54 10.09
C SER A 96 -7.14 15.57 9.58
N ILE A 97 -7.00 14.30 9.92
CA ILE A 97 -7.97 13.24 9.58
C ILE A 97 -8.81 12.92 10.83
N PRO A 98 -10.14 12.83 10.71
CA PRO A 98 -11.01 12.49 11.85
C PRO A 98 -10.63 11.14 12.47
N ASP A 99 -10.36 11.12 13.78
CA ASP A 99 -9.86 9.95 14.52
C ASP A 99 -10.85 9.38 15.55
N ASN A 100 -12.06 9.96 15.64
CA ASN A 100 -13.10 9.57 16.58
C ASN A 100 -12.56 9.47 18.04
N ASN A 101 -11.94 10.55 18.52
CA ASN A 101 -11.31 10.63 19.84
C ASN A 101 -10.22 9.57 20.07
N GLY A 102 -9.35 9.39 19.10
CA GLY A 102 -8.22 8.48 19.17
C GLY A 102 -8.56 6.99 18.99
N LYS A 103 -9.79 6.67 18.54
CA LYS A 103 -10.22 5.28 18.30
C LYS A 103 -9.94 4.79 16.89
N ILE A 104 -9.57 5.70 16.00
CA ILE A 104 -9.31 5.44 14.57
C ILE A 104 -7.92 5.96 14.23
N ARG A 105 -7.24 5.28 13.31
CA ARG A 105 -5.97 5.72 12.74
C ARG A 105 -6.02 5.69 11.21
N CYS A 106 -5.17 6.48 10.56
CA CYS A 106 -4.86 6.30 9.15
C CYS A 106 -4.32 4.88 8.90
N ASN A 107 -4.55 4.37 7.69
CA ASN A 107 -4.09 3.07 7.23
C ASN A 107 -3.45 3.22 5.85
N ASP A 108 -3.88 2.48 4.82
CA ASP A 108 -3.30 2.56 3.48
C ASP A 108 -3.82 3.74 2.67
N GLY A 109 -3.01 4.23 1.75
CA GLY A 109 -3.36 5.34 0.86
C GLY A 109 -2.37 5.52 -0.28
N LYS A 110 -2.82 6.22 -1.34
CA LYS A 110 -2.01 6.61 -2.51
C LYS A 110 -2.52 7.90 -3.10
N CYS A 111 -1.67 8.56 -3.90
CA CYS A 111 -2.13 9.65 -4.74
C CYS A 111 -2.89 9.15 -5.97
N ASP A 112 -3.97 9.83 -6.29
CA ASP A 112 -4.68 9.64 -7.54
C ASP A 112 -3.94 10.31 -8.72
N PRO A 113 -4.37 10.08 -9.97
CA PRO A 113 -3.72 10.65 -11.14
C PRO A 113 -3.72 12.19 -11.22
N SER A 114 -4.50 12.87 -10.38
CA SER A 114 -4.54 14.33 -10.24
C SER A 114 -3.82 14.82 -8.99
N GLY A 115 -2.98 13.98 -8.35
CA GLY A 115 -2.11 14.36 -7.25
C GLY A 115 -2.79 14.51 -5.88
N ARG A 116 -4.06 14.16 -5.73
CA ARG A 116 -4.75 14.18 -4.43
C ARG A 116 -4.41 12.92 -3.64
N LEU A 117 -4.12 13.06 -2.36
CA LEU A 117 -3.90 11.89 -1.49
C LEU A 117 -5.25 11.27 -1.09
N TRP A 118 -5.44 10.01 -1.44
CA TRP A 118 -6.52 9.18 -0.89
C TRP A 118 -5.97 8.40 0.27
N ILE A 119 -6.58 8.59 1.45
CA ILE A 119 -6.15 7.98 2.69
C ILE A 119 -7.30 7.28 3.38
N GLY A 120 -7.15 6.01 3.60
CA GLY A 120 -8.08 5.22 4.36
C GLY A 120 -7.77 5.18 5.83
N THR A 121 -8.76 4.79 6.62
CA THR A 121 -8.62 4.63 8.07
C THR A 121 -9.03 3.24 8.51
N MET A 122 -8.70 2.89 9.76
CA MET A 122 -9.22 1.74 10.48
C MET A 122 -9.34 2.04 11.97
N GLY A 123 -10.30 1.40 12.62
CA GLY A 123 -10.44 1.47 14.07
C GLY A 123 -9.51 0.49 14.78
N PHE A 124 -8.99 0.86 15.96
CA PHE A 124 -8.29 -0.08 16.84
C PHE A 124 -9.22 -1.24 17.20
N GLY A 125 -8.72 -2.48 17.01
CA GLY A 125 -9.55 -3.67 17.12
C GLY A 125 -10.50 -3.93 15.94
N ALA A 126 -10.37 -3.14 14.87
CA ALA A 126 -11.12 -3.27 13.61
C ALA A 126 -12.66 -3.39 13.77
N PRO A 127 -13.34 -2.48 14.50
CA PRO A 127 -14.79 -2.55 14.64
C PRO A 127 -15.44 -2.30 13.27
N LYS A 128 -16.40 -3.18 12.93
CA LYS A 128 -17.05 -3.19 11.62
C LYS A 128 -17.68 -1.84 11.29
N GLY A 129 -17.30 -1.28 10.14
CA GLY A 129 -17.90 -0.07 9.60
C GLY A 129 -17.59 1.22 10.36
N ALA A 130 -16.54 1.21 11.21
CA ALA A 130 -16.17 2.36 12.02
C ALA A 130 -15.26 3.37 11.32
N ALA A 131 -14.73 3.02 10.16
CA ALA A 131 -13.73 3.77 9.41
C ALA A 131 -14.28 4.39 8.12
N SER A 132 -13.43 5.13 7.41
CA SER A 132 -13.75 5.86 6.19
C SER A 132 -12.56 5.90 5.23
N LEU A 133 -12.84 6.28 3.99
CA LEU A 133 -11.84 6.68 2.99
C LEU A 133 -12.02 8.17 2.72
N TYR A 134 -10.92 8.90 2.77
CA TYR A 134 -10.85 10.35 2.55
C TYR A 134 -10.02 10.68 1.32
N CYS A 135 -10.31 11.80 0.68
CA CYS A 135 -9.49 12.46 -0.33
C CYS A 135 -8.96 13.77 0.26
N VAL A 136 -7.66 14.01 0.16
CA VAL A 136 -6.96 15.19 0.71
C VAL A 136 -6.30 15.95 -0.43
N TRP A 137 -6.63 17.24 -0.54
CA TRP A 137 -6.05 18.16 -1.52
C TRP A 137 -4.81 18.86 -0.99
N ALA A 138 -4.04 19.44 -1.88
CA ALA A 138 -2.81 20.18 -1.53
C ALA A 138 -3.05 21.40 -0.64
N ASP A 139 -4.24 21.98 -0.68
CA ASP A 139 -4.65 23.11 0.18
C ASP A 139 -5.08 22.66 1.60
N GLY A 140 -5.01 21.36 1.90
CA GLY A 140 -5.42 20.79 3.18
C GLY A 140 -6.91 20.45 3.28
N THR A 141 -7.68 20.66 2.21
CA THR A 141 -9.10 20.26 2.17
C THR A 141 -9.21 18.73 2.29
N VAL A 142 -10.09 18.26 3.16
CA VAL A 142 -10.37 16.82 3.39
C VAL A 142 -11.82 16.52 3.06
N GLU A 143 -12.05 15.59 2.15
CA GLU A 143 -13.39 15.14 1.77
C GLU A 143 -13.58 13.65 2.08
N THR A 144 -14.71 13.29 2.67
CA THR A 144 -15.08 11.90 2.89
C THR A 144 -15.63 11.30 1.60
N LYS A 145 -14.96 10.28 1.06
CA LYS A 145 -15.40 9.57 -0.17
C LYS A 145 -16.19 8.29 0.13
N LEU A 146 -15.80 7.53 1.14
CA LEU A 146 -16.53 6.34 1.60
C LEU A 146 -16.67 6.35 3.12
N THR A 147 -17.83 5.91 3.61
CA THR A 147 -18.11 5.67 5.02
C THR A 147 -18.41 4.20 5.26
N LYS A 148 -18.49 3.79 6.55
CA LYS A 148 -18.76 2.39 6.95
C LYS A 148 -17.72 1.39 6.44
N VAL A 149 -16.49 1.85 6.27
CA VAL A 149 -15.31 1.02 6.00
C VAL A 149 -14.86 0.37 7.31
N THR A 150 -14.24 -0.80 7.24
CA THR A 150 -13.74 -1.52 8.42
C THR A 150 -12.22 -1.42 8.53
N ILE A 151 -11.51 -1.89 7.52
CA ILE A 151 -10.06 -1.79 7.38
C ILE A 151 -9.80 -1.33 5.94
N SER A 152 -9.63 -0.03 5.74
CA SER A 152 -9.33 0.54 4.43
C SER A 152 -7.92 0.15 4.00
N ASN A 153 -7.80 -0.51 2.87
CA ASN A 153 -6.55 -0.98 2.30
C ASN A 153 -6.47 -0.71 0.80
N GLY A 154 -5.61 -1.39 0.11
CA GLY A 154 -5.22 -1.27 -1.27
C GLY A 154 -6.09 -0.39 -2.16
N ILE A 155 -5.48 0.63 -2.75
CA ILE A 155 -6.14 1.56 -3.67
C ILE A 155 -5.23 1.82 -4.87
N VAL A 156 -5.77 1.72 -6.08
CA VAL A 156 -5.06 2.04 -7.32
C VAL A 156 -6.01 2.52 -8.41
N TRP A 157 -5.46 3.19 -9.41
CA TRP A 157 -6.22 3.70 -10.57
C TRP A 157 -5.75 3.03 -11.86
N SER A 158 -6.69 2.76 -12.76
CA SER A 158 -6.39 2.24 -14.10
C SER A 158 -5.56 3.25 -14.91
N ALA A 159 -4.74 2.74 -15.85
CA ALA A 159 -3.89 3.57 -16.70
C ALA A 159 -4.68 4.62 -17.52
N ASN A 160 -5.92 4.31 -17.90
CA ASN A 160 -6.82 5.23 -18.61
C ASN A 160 -7.55 6.23 -17.69
N LYS A 161 -7.27 6.22 -16.37
CA LYS A 161 -7.85 7.09 -15.35
C LYS A 161 -9.38 7.03 -15.23
N LYS A 162 -10.02 5.95 -15.70
CA LYS A 162 -11.48 5.80 -15.68
C LYS A 162 -11.99 4.98 -14.51
N TYR A 163 -11.13 4.20 -13.88
CA TYR A 163 -11.48 3.31 -12.79
C TYR A 163 -10.54 3.48 -11.61
N MET A 164 -11.12 3.38 -10.42
CA MET A 164 -10.43 3.17 -9.16
C MET A 164 -10.74 1.77 -8.67
N TYR A 165 -9.73 1.03 -8.22
CA TYR A 165 -9.87 -0.26 -7.54
C TYR A 165 -9.52 -0.08 -6.07
N TYR A 166 -10.35 -0.64 -5.20
CA TYR A 166 -10.25 -0.44 -3.77
C TYR A 166 -10.68 -1.68 -3.01
N ASN A 167 -10.05 -1.96 -1.86
CA ASN A 167 -10.48 -3.00 -0.96
C ASN A 167 -10.69 -2.51 0.48
N ASP A 168 -11.75 -3.02 1.10
CA ASP A 168 -11.98 -3.05 2.54
C ASP A 168 -11.73 -4.50 2.97
N THR A 169 -10.60 -4.75 3.63
CA THR A 169 -10.02 -6.08 3.87
C THR A 169 -11.02 -7.15 4.29
N PRO A 170 -11.91 -6.94 5.30
CA PRO A 170 -12.84 -7.99 5.74
C PRO A 170 -13.90 -8.37 4.72
N THR A 171 -14.11 -7.54 3.69
CA THR A 171 -15.06 -7.84 2.62
C THR A 171 -14.56 -8.92 1.68
N ARG A 172 -13.23 -9.14 1.62
CA ARG A 172 -12.55 -10.06 0.70
C ARG A 172 -12.88 -9.77 -0.77
N LYS A 173 -13.07 -8.49 -1.09
CA LYS A 173 -13.44 -8.03 -2.43
C LYS A 173 -12.57 -6.86 -2.84
N ILE A 174 -12.20 -6.84 -4.11
CA ILE A 174 -11.71 -5.63 -4.73
C ILE A 174 -12.87 -5.03 -5.51
N ILE A 175 -13.26 -3.83 -5.12
CA ILE A 175 -14.37 -3.09 -5.72
C ILE A 175 -13.80 -2.20 -6.82
N ARG A 176 -14.50 -2.14 -7.95
CA ARG A 176 -14.25 -1.18 -9.01
C ARG A 176 -15.24 -0.04 -8.89
N PHE A 177 -14.73 1.18 -8.94
CA PHE A 177 -15.49 2.40 -9.07
C PHE A 177 -15.18 3.06 -10.40
N ARG A 178 -16.18 3.65 -11.06
CA ARG A 178 -15.93 4.67 -12.08
C ARG A 178 -15.35 5.88 -11.38
N TYR A 179 -14.33 6.46 -11.98
CA TYR A 179 -13.57 7.54 -11.39
C TYR A 179 -13.54 8.74 -12.34
N ASP A 180 -13.79 9.92 -11.80
CA ASP A 180 -13.64 11.19 -12.50
C ASP A 180 -12.35 11.87 -12.04
N ASP A 181 -11.34 11.97 -12.93
CA ASP A 181 -10.03 12.53 -12.62
C ASP A 181 -10.10 14.03 -12.28
N SER A 182 -11.09 14.76 -12.81
CA SER A 182 -11.23 16.19 -12.58
C SER A 182 -11.78 16.54 -11.20
N SER A 183 -12.77 15.80 -10.71
CA SER A 183 -13.43 16.04 -9.42
C SER A 183 -12.96 15.11 -8.30
N GLY A 184 -12.37 13.95 -8.63
CA GLY A 184 -12.12 12.89 -7.68
C GLY A 184 -13.40 12.18 -7.23
N ASP A 185 -14.47 12.28 -8.00
CA ASP A 185 -15.70 11.56 -7.68
C ASP A 185 -15.62 10.11 -8.08
N ILE A 186 -16.26 9.27 -7.29
CA ILE A 186 -16.33 7.82 -7.51
C ILE A 186 -17.78 7.35 -7.55
N LEU A 187 -18.07 6.44 -8.47
CA LEU A 187 -19.37 5.78 -8.58
C LEU A 187 -19.17 4.27 -8.60
N TYR A 188 -19.80 3.55 -7.68
CA TYR A 188 -19.73 2.08 -7.63
C TYR A 188 -20.07 1.46 -8.99
N ASP A 189 -19.19 0.60 -9.50
CA ASP A 189 -19.33 -0.07 -10.81
C ASP A 189 -19.40 -1.61 -10.67
N GLY A 190 -18.99 -2.17 -9.54
CA GLY A 190 -19.10 -3.61 -9.28
C GLY A 190 -17.92 -4.20 -8.54
N VAL A 191 -17.97 -5.51 -8.36
CA VAL A 191 -16.86 -6.30 -7.80
C VAL A 191 -15.93 -6.72 -8.94
N ALA A 192 -14.66 -6.27 -8.90
CA ALA A 192 -13.63 -6.66 -9.86
C ALA A 192 -13.06 -8.04 -9.53
N VAL A 193 -12.77 -8.30 -8.24
CA VAL A 193 -12.18 -9.58 -7.80
C VAL A 193 -12.84 -10.01 -6.49
N ASN A 194 -13.18 -11.30 -6.40
CA ASN A 194 -13.50 -11.95 -5.13
C ASN A 194 -12.27 -12.75 -4.68
N ILE A 195 -11.77 -12.46 -3.49
CA ILE A 195 -10.62 -13.16 -2.90
C ILE A 195 -11.12 -14.43 -2.23
N PRO A 196 -10.68 -15.64 -2.68
CA PRO A 196 -11.16 -16.88 -2.12
C PRO A 196 -10.79 -17.05 -0.64
N GLU A 197 -11.63 -17.75 0.11
CA GLU A 197 -11.29 -18.14 1.48
C GLU A 197 -10.03 -19.03 1.51
N GLY A 198 -9.25 -18.94 2.60
CA GLY A 198 -8.00 -19.68 2.76
C GLY A 198 -6.80 -19.15 1.97
N THR A 199 -6.94 -18.04 1.23
CA THR A 199 -5.83 -17.42 0.48
C THR A 199 -5.25 -16.18 1.15
N GLY A 200 -5.54 -15.94 2.42
CA GLY A 200 -5.22 -14.70 3.12
C GLY A 200 -6.31 -13.63 2.95
N SER A 201 -6.05 -12.43 3.37
CA SER A 201 -6.95 -11.28 3.26
C SER A 201 -6.31 -10.21 2.39
N PRO A 202 -7.07 -9.54 1.49
CA PRO A 202 -6.50 -8.51 0.62
C PRO A 202 -6.02 -7.32 1.46
N ASP A 203 -4.80 -6.88 1.17
CA ASP A 203 -4.12 -5.80 1.86
C ASP A 203 -3.68 -4.72 0.86
N GLY A 204 -2.49 -4.15 0.99
CA GLY A 204 -1.98 -3.20 0.02
C GLY A 204 -1.90 -3.78 -1.39
N MET A 205 -2.08 -2.95 -2.41
CA MET A 205 -1.98 -3.39 -3.80
C MET A 205 -1.31 -2.36 -4.71
N THR A 206 -0.78 -2.86 -5.82
CA THR A 206 -0.30 -2.05 -6.94
C THR A 206 -0.91 -2.52 -8.26
N ILE A 207 -0.64 -1.79 -9.34
CA ILE A 207 -1.17 -2.07 -10.68
C ILE A 207 -0.04 -2.13 -11.70
N ASP A 208 -0.16 -3.01 -12.69
CA ASP A 208 0.79 -3.04 -13.80
C ASP A 208 0.29 -2.27 -15.04
N CYS A 209 1.16 -2.11 -16.04
CA CYS A 209 0.84 -1.38 -17.28
C CYS A 209 -0.25 -2.05 -18.14
N ASN A 210 -0.69 -3.25 -17.80
CA ASN A 210 -1.81 -3.96 -18.43
C ASN A 210 -3.08 -3.90 -17.57
N ASP A 211 -3.10 -3.03 -16.55
CA ASP A 211 -4.17 -2.88 -15.55
C ASP A 211 -4.38 -4.13 -14.66
N ASN A 212 -3.46 -5.11 -14.63
CA ASN A 212 -3.60 -6.21 -13.67
C ASN A 212 -3.29 -5.75 -12.24
N LEU A 213 -4.06 -6.24 -11.29
CA LEU A 213 -3.96 -5.88 -9.87
C LEU A 213 -3.04 -6.86 -9.13
N TRP A 214 -1.97 -6.34 -8.53
CA TRP A 214 -1.02 -7.08 -7.71
C TRP A 214 -1.36 -6.80 -6.25
N VAL A 215 -1.91 -7.80 -5.56
CA VAL A 215 -2.54 -7.66 -4.25
C VAL A 215 -1.75 -8.46 -3.22
N ALA A 216 -1.23 -7.76 -2.22
CA ALA A 216 -0.65 -8.41 -1.05
C ALA A 216 -1.73 -9.15 -0.26
N GLN A 217 -1.39 -10.31 0.31
CA GLN A 217 -2.34 -11.14 1.04
C GLN A 217 -1.84 -11.36 2.47
N TRP A 218 -2.44 -10.65 3.40
CA TRP A 218 -2.20 -10.85 4.83
C TRP A 218 -2.64 -12.25 5.26
N GLY A 219 -1.74 -13.05 5.79
CA GLY A 219 -1.97 -14.45 6.11
C GLY A 219 -1.99 -15.38 4.89
N GLY A 220 -1.72 -14.86 3.68
CA GLY A 220 -1.71 -15.62 2.44
C GLY A 220 -0.32 -15.94 1.88
N GLY A 221 0.75 -15.45 2.54
CA GLY A 221 2.14 -15.74 2.21
C GLY A 221 2.53 -15.35 0.78
N GLY A 222 1.98 -14.24 0.25
CA GLY A 222 2.36 -13.84 -1.11
C GLY A 222 1.64 -12.62 -1.67
N VAL A 223 2.03 -12.24 -2.89
CA VAL A 223 1.34 -11.26 -3.73
C VAL A 223 0.65 -11.98 -4.88
N TYR A 224 -0.63 -11.71 -5.07
CA TYR A 224 -1.47 -12.38 -6.06
C TYR A 224 -1.86 -11.40 -7.15
N CYS A 225 -1.61 -11.77 -8.41
CA CYS A 225 -1.94 -10.94 -9.56
C CYS A 225 -3.29 -11.35 -10.15
N TYR A 226 -4.22 -10.43 -10.26
CA TYR A 226 -5.56 -10.66 -10.79
C TYR A 226 -5.83 -9.80 -12.02
N ASN A 227 -6.60 -10.35 -12.97
CA ASN A 227 -7.20 -9.57 -14.03
C ASN A 227 -8.50 -8.93 -13.49
N PRO A 228 -8.61 -7.59 -13.41
CA PRO A 228 -9.78 -6.93 -12.82
C PRO A 228 -11.05 -6.98 -13.68
N TYR A 229 -10.92 -7.37 -14.94
CA TYR A 229 -12.05 -7.48 -15.88
C TYR A 229 -12.72 -8.85 -15.83
N THR A 230 -11.95 -9.92 -15.52
CA THR A 230 -12.47 -11.30 -15.44
C THR A 230 -12.51 -11.82 -14.01
N GLY A 231 -11.76 -11.21 -13.08
CA GLY A 231 -11.57 -11.69 -11.71
C GLY A 231 -10.57 -12.85 -11.58
N ASP A 232 -9.96 -13.28 -12.69
CA ASP A 232 -9.08 -14.45 -12.72
C ASP A 232 -7.75 -14.19 -12.03
N LEU A 233 -7.25 -15.16 -11.26
CA LEU A 233 -5.88 -15.20 -10.75
C LEU A 233 -4.93 -15.56 -11.90
N LEU A 234 -4.00 -14.66 -12.22
CA LEU A 234 -3.02 -14.82 -13.30
C LEU A 234 -1.72 -15.47 -12.82
N THR A 235 -1.19 -14.99 -11.69
CA THR A 235 0.07 -15.48 -11.12
C THR A 235 0.13 -15.22 -9.62
N LYS A 236 1.09 -15.87 -8.95
CA LYS A 236 1.35 -15.74 -7.51
C LYS A 236 2.84 -15.65 -7.26
N ILE A 237 3.25 -14.67 -6.45
CA ILE A 237 4.57 -14.59 -5.83
C ILE A 237 4.46 -15.21 -4.45
N VAL A 238 5.26 -16.24 -4.15
CA VAL A 238 5.28 -16.88 -2.83
C VAL A 238 6.41 -16.26 -2.02
N VAL A 239 6.04 -15.60 -0.92
CA VAL A 239 6.97 -14.89 -0.02
C VAL A 239 7.21 -15.75 1.22
N PRO A 240 8.46 -15.88 1.71
CA PRO A 240 8.76 -16.64 2.92
C PRO A 240 8.39 -15.85 4.20
N ALA A 241 7.16 -15.36 4.26
CA ALA A 241 6.54 -14.66 5.38
C ALA A 241 5.03 -14.79 5.27
N PRO A 242 4.31 -15.12 6.36
CA PRO A 242 2.85 -15.30 6.32
C PRO A 242 2.09 -14.00 6.03
N HIS A 243 2.52 -12.91 6.65
CA HIS A 243 1.85 -11.60 6.54
C HIS A 243 2.56 -10.74 5.50
N VAL A 244 2.04 -10.78 4.27
CA VAL A 244 2.46 -9.90 3.17
C VAL A 244 1.49 -8.74 3.12
N ALA A 245 2.00 -7.51 3.36
CA ALA A 245 1.16 -6.35 3.65
C ALA A 245 1.04 -5.39 2.47
N SER A 246 2.13 -5.08 1.77
CA SER A 246 2.08 -4.14 0.65
C SER A 246 3.04 -4.53 -0.48
N CYS A 247 2.84 -3.98 -1.67
CA CYS A 247 3.77 -4.16 -2.78
C CYS A 247 3.78 -2.94 -3.72
N ALA A 248 4.94 -2.71 -4.36
CA ALA A 248 5.13 -1.63 -5.32
C ALA A 248 6.10 -2.04 -6.42
N PHE A 249 5.80 -1.66 -7.66
CA PHE A 249 6.76 -1.74 -8.75
C PHE A 249 7.79 -0.61 -8.65
N GLY A 250 9.06 -0.95 -8.87
CA GLY A 250 10.19 -0.02 -8.84
C GLY A 250 11.33 -0.46 -9.75
N GLY A 251 12.48 0.20 -9.58
CA GLY A 251 13.63 0.11 -10.48
C GLY A 251 13.47 0.99 -11.71
N ASP A 252 14.55 1.25 -12.44
CA ASP A 252 14.58 2.16 -13.61
C ASP A 252 13.52 1.86 -14.68
N LYS A 253 13.12 0.59 -14.78
CA LYS A 253 12.14 0.12 -15.78
C LYS A 253 10.79 -0.21 -15.18
N LEU A 254 10.62 0.02 -13.88
CA LEU A 254 9.43 -0.39 -13.10
C LEU A 254 9.12 -1.90 -13.28
N ASP A 255 10.15 -2.73 -13.43
CA ASP A 255 10.04 -4.18 -13.66
C ASP A 255 10.41 -5.04 -12.44
N THR A 256 10.75 -4.39 -11.33
CA THR A 256 11.02 -5.02 -10.04
C THR A 256 9.84 -4.79 -9.11
N LEU A 257 9.24 -5.87 -8.61
CA LEU A 257 8.21 -5.80 -7.58
C LEU A 257 8.86 -5.89 -6.22
N TYR A 258 8.76 -4.84 -5.40
CA TYR A 258 9.12 -4.81 -3.99
C TYR A 258 7.91 -5.19 -3.14
N ILE A 259 8.15 -5.93 -2.07
CA ILE A 259 7.09 -6.53 -1.25
C ILE A 259 7.45 -6.34 0.22
N THR A 260 6.59 -5.69 0.99
CA THR A 260 6.75 -5.55 2.45
C THR A 260 5.98 -6.61 3.21
N THR A 261 6.49 -6.96 4.38
CA THR A 261 5.92 -8.00 5.24
C THR A 261 5.85 -7.52 6.69
N ALA A 262 5.10 -8.22 7.52
CA ALA A 262 4.88 -7.86 8.91
C ALA A 262 5.19 -9.02 9.88
N ARG A 263 5.61 -8.65 11.09
CA ARG A 263 5.76 -9.55 12.26
C ARG A 263 4.54 -9.52 13.16
N ALA A 264 3.74 -8.46 13.09
CA ALA A 264 2.54 -8.29 13.91
C ALA A 264 1.62 -9.51 13.85
N GLY A 265 1.19 -9.99 15.02
CA GLY A 265 0.27 -11.12 15.14
C GLY A 265 0.90 -12.50 14.94
N LEU A 266 2.20 -12.62 14.68
CA LEU A 266 2.92 -13.89 14.63
C LEU A 266 3.35 -14.31 16.05
N SER A 267 3.23 -15.61 16.35
CA SER A 267 3.80 -16.21 17.56
C SER A 267 5.32 -16.34 17.48
N GLU A 268 5.99 -16.64 18.61
CA GLU A 268 7.44 -16.88 18.64
C GLU A 268 7.80 -18.06 17.72
N GLU A 269 7.04 -19.16 17.74
CA GLU A 269 7.25 -20.34 16.89
C GLU A 269 7.11 -19.97 15.40
N GLN A 270 6.13 -19.11 15.05
CA GLN A 270 5.98 -18.64 13.68
C GLN A 270 7.12 -17.72 13.26
N LEU A 271 7.67 -16.90 14.16
CA LEU A 271 8.85 -16.08 13.88
C LEU A 271 10.13 -16.90 13.73
N GLU A 272 10.24 -18.05 14.42
CA GLU A 272 11.31 -19.04 14.21
C GLU A 272 11.17 -19.74 12.84
N GLU A 273 9.95 -20.10 12.43
CA GLU A 273 9.65 -20.72 11.13
C GLU A 273 9.85 -19.73 9.98
N TYR A 274 9.46 -18.46 10.17
CA TYR A 274 9.54 -17.39 9.18
C TYR A 274 10.45 -16.23 9.67
N PRO A 275 11.77 -16.45 9.83
CA PRO A 275 12.68 -15.50 10.48
C PRO A 275 12.91 -14.22 9.66
N LEU A 276 12.45 -14.17 8.41
CA LEU A 276 12.52 -13.00 7.54
C LEU A 276 11.23 -12.19 7.53
N SER A 277 10.22 -12.52 8.37
CA SER A 277 9.03 -11.70 8.53
C SER A 277 9.39 -10.28 8.99
N GLY A 278 8.68 -9.27 8.46
CA GLY A 278 8.99 -7.86 8.67
C GLY A 278 10.07 -7.31 7.74
N SER A 279 10.58 -8.12 6.80
CA SER A 279 11.56 -7.68 5.80
C SER A 279 10.91 -7.20 4.51
N VAL A 280 11.70 -6.58 3.65
CA VAL A 280 11.35 -6.22 2.28
C VAL A 280 11.97 -7.24 1.33
N PHE A 281 11.15 -7.76 0.43
CA PHE A 281 11.56 -8.69 -0.63
C PHE A 281 11.44 -8.02 -1.99
N CYS A 282 12.11 -8.58 -3.01
CA CYS A 282 11.96 -8.13 -4.40
C CYS A 282 12.06 -9.28 -5.40
N CYS A 283 11.41 -9.12 -6.54
CA CYS A 283 11.54 -10.05 -7.68
C CYS A 283 11.21 -9.34 -9.00
N LYS A 284 11.55 -9.98 -10.11
CA LYS A 284 11.10 -9.58 -11.45
C LYS A 284 9.98 -10.50 -11.92
N PRO A 285 8.71 -10.12 -11.79
CA PRO A 285 7.58 -11.00 -12.07
C PRO A 285 7.27 -11.14 -13.58
N GLY A 286 8.03 -10.48 -14.45
CA GLY A 286 7.77 -10.45 -15.89
C GLY A 286 6.70 -9.42 -16.30
N ALA A 287 6.29 -8.57 -15.39
CA ALA A 287 5.38 -7.44 -15.61
C ALA A 287 6.11 -6.11 -15.34
N LYS A 288 5.50 -5.01 -15.77
CA LYS A 288 5.98 -3.65 -15.47
C LYS A 288 4.86 -2.87 -14.81
N GLY A 289 5.21 -2.15 -13.76
CA GLY A 289 4.30 -1.22 -13.10
C GLY A 289 4.07 0.08 -13.90
N VAL A 290 3.33 0.97 -13.27
CA VAL A 290 3.15 2.36 -13.69
C VAL A 290 3.86 3.27 -12.69
N PRO A 291 4.33 4.46 -13.08
CA PRO A 291 4.90 5.42 -12.15
C PRO A 291 3.91 5.77 -11.03
N ALA A 292 4.41 5.95 -9.82
CA ALA A 292 3.60 6.47 -8.74
C ALA A 292 3.19 7.92 -9.03
N ASN A 293 1.95 8.28 -8.68
CA ASN A 293 1.52 9.65 -8.71
C ASN A 293 2.09 10.40 -7.51
N CYS A 294 2.51 11.66 -7.70
CA CYS A 294 3.00 12.53 -6.64
C CYS A 294 1.85 13.39 -6.08
N PHE A 295 1.97 13.75 -4.81
CA PHE A 295 1.06 14.72 -4.19
C PHE A 295 1.32 16.14 -4.73
N HIS A 296 0.28 16.85 -5.16
CA HIS A 296 0.35 18.24 -5.62
C HIS A 296 -1.02 18.91 -5.72
#